data_e55060ed68186a371d492311ec0f6c62
#
_entry.id   e55060ed68186a371d492311ec0f6c62
#
_cell.length_a   1.000
_cell.length_b   1.000
_cell.length_c   1.000
_cell.angle_alpha   90.00
_cell.angle_beta   90.00
_cell.angle_gamma   90.00
#
_symmetry.space_group_name_H-M   'P 1'
#
loop_
_entity.id
_entity.type
_entity.pdbx_description
1 polymer ?
#
loop_
_entity_poly.entity_id
_entity_poly.type
_entity_poly.pdbx_seq_one_letter_code
_entity_poly.pdbx_strand_id
1 'polypeptide(L)'
;VFEARRTEAPGVFADFEHDTPLNRRLLAAFDEALYDADIPLYVPLECGRTLSHAILTVSTAISGGSLTEYISSLQGIYGAARIAAFLQPVSQDFTLPSPTPNGVSLSAAARAALLAQTGAQPFFSRELCAKYFTYMNADGQAHFVLYDDDSTLAAKLAQLAGCGVQNVFALFPDAAGLLKPQA
;
A
#
# COMPACT_ATOMS: atom_id res chain seq x y z
N VAL A 1 19.39 16.27 6.98
CA VAL A 1 18.89 17.42 7.78
C VAL A 1 19.18 18.74 7.08
N PHE A 2 20.47 19.06 6.79
CA PHE A 2 20.83 20.35 6.18
C PHE A 2 20.05 20.64 4.88
N GLU A 3 20.02 19.72 3.92
CA GLU A 3 19.29 19.89 2.66
C GLU A 3 17.78 20.00 2.88
N ALA A 4 17.20 19.20 3.76
CA ALA A 4 15.77 19.27 4.06
C ALA A 4 15.36 20.63 4.63
N ARG A 5 16.17 21.21 5.51
CA ARG A 5 15.97 22.58 6.01
C ARG A 5 16.14 23.64 4.92
N ARG A 6 17.15 23.49 4.06
CA ARG A 6 17.43 24.43 2.96
C ARG A 6 16.30 24.47 1.94
N THR A 7 15.66 23.34 1.70
CA THR A 7 14.56 23.19 0.73
C THR A 7 13.17 23.37 1.36
N GLU A 8 13.09 23.63 2.67
CA GLU A 8 11.83 23.69 3.42
C GLU A 8 10.97 22.44 3.20
N ALA A 9 11.63 21.28 3.13
CA ALA A 9 10.95 20.01 2.86
C ALA A 9 9.95 19.70 3.98
N PRO A 10 8.70 19.33 3.65
CA PRO A 10 7.68 19.02 4.65
C PRO A 10 7.95 17.72 5.40
N GLY A 11 8.94 16.95 4.98
CA GLY A 11 9.38 15.70 5.58
C GLY A 11 10.40 14.99 4.71
N VAL A 12 10.93 13.88 5.20
CA VAL A 12 11.86 13.00 4.50
C VAL A 12 11.25 11.61 4.40
N PHE A 13 11.17 11.07 3.18
CA PHE A 13 10.76 9.69 2.95
C PHE A 13 12.01 8.84 2.67
N ALA A 14 12.31 7.90 3.57
CA ALA A 14 13.42 6.97 3.43
C ALA A 14 12.92 5.62 2.91
N ASP A 15 12.93 5.45 1.59
CA ASP A 15 12.45 4.26 0.90
C ASP A 15 13.56 3.20 0.80
N PHE A 16 13.72 2.43 1.86
CA PHE A 16 14.63 1.29 1.88
C PHE A 16 13.88 -0.01 1.57
N GLU A 17 14.27 -0.70 0.52
CA GLU A 17 13.63 -1.96 0.11
C GLU A 17 13.93 -3.13 1.06
N HIS A 18 15.05 -3.05 1.81
CA HIS A 18 15.52 -4.16 2.63
C HIS A 18 15.93 -3.73 4.03
N ASP A 19 15.52 -4.52 5.01
CA ASP A 19 15.91 -4.36 6.42
C ASP A 19 17.30 -4.98 6.68
N THR A 20 18.35 -4.29 6.23
CA THR A 20 19.75 -4.69 6.48
C THR A 20 20.31 -4.04 7.75
N PRO A 21 21.37 -4.62 8.39
CA PRO A 21 22.02 -3.99 9.55
C PRO A 21 22.55 -2.58 9.26
N LEU A 22 23.00 -2.31 8.03
CA LEU A 22 23.44 -0.97 7.62
C LEU A 22 22.25 -0.01 7.55
N ASN A 23 21.15 -0.42 6.91
CA ASN A 23 19.96 0.40 6.78
C ASN A 23 19.34 0.73 8.15
N ARG A 24 19.30 -0.25 9.08
CA ARG A 24 18.84 0.01 10.47
C ARG A 24 19.68 1.08 11.17
N ARG A 25 21.01 1.02 11.03
CA ARG A 25 21.90 2.03 11.64
C ARG A 25 21.71 3.41 11.03
N LEU A 26 21.57 3.49 9.70
CA LEU A 26 21.30 4.75 9.02
C LEU A 26 19.95 5.34 9.41
N LEU A 27 18.89 4.51 9.43
CA LEU A 27 17.55 4.92 9.81
C LEU A 27 17.50 5.40 11.26
N ALA A 28 18.17 4.71 12.19
CA ALA A 28 18.24 5.15 13.58
C ALA A 28 18.91 6.53 13.70
N ALA A 29 20.00 6.78 12.95
CA ALA A 29 20.64 8.08 12.94
C ALA A 29 19.78 9.16 12.29
N PHE A 30 18.99 8.82 11.26
CA PHE A 30 18.03 9.75 10.65
C PHE A 30 16.86 10.06 11.58
N ASP A 31 16.33 9.04 12.28
CA ASP A 31 15.21 9.19 13.21
C ASP A 31 15.52 10.23 14.28
N GLU A 32 16.66 10.11 14.96
CA GLU A 32 17.10 11.07 15.97
C GLU A 32 17.38 12.46 15.37
N ALA A 33 18.19 12.52 14.29
CA ALA A 33 18.62 13.80 13.74
C ALA A 33 17.49 14.61 13.10
N LEU A 34 16.48 13.95 12.53
CA LEU A 34 15.31 14.59 11.93
C LEU A 34 14.29 14.99 13.01
N TYR A 35 14.13 14.15 14.05
CA TYR A 35 13.31 14.48 15.20
C TYR A 35 13.81 15.75 15.91
N ASP A 36 15.11 15.84 16.20
CA ASP A 36 15.73 17.03 16.79
C ASP A 36 15.58 18.29 15.92
N ALA A 37 15.36 18.09 14.63
CA ALA A 37 15.18 19.16 13.65
C ALA A 37 13.71 19.54 13.40
N ASP A 38 12.76 18.84 14.04
CA ASP A 38 11.31 18.96 13.81
C ASP A 38 10.92 18.68 12.34
N ILE A 39 11.58 17.68 11.73
CA ILE A 39 11.31 17.24 10.36
C ILE A 39 10.78 15.82 10.40
N PRO A 40 9.54 15.55 9.93
CA PRO A 40 8.99 14.20 9.90
C PRO A 40 9.83 13.25 9.04
N LEU A 41 10.14 12.07 9.59
CA LEU A 41 10.74 10.95 8.86
C LEU A 41 9.68 9.90 8.56
N TYR A 42 9.49 9.56 7.29
CA TYR A 42 8.61 8.49 6.84
C TYR A 42 9.44 7.28 6.39
N VAL A 43 9.10 6.09 6.88
CA VAL A 43 9.85 4.85 6.63
C VAL A 43 8.89 3.69 6.41
N PRO A 44 9.14 2.77 5.47
CA PRO A 44 8.37 1.54 5.35
C PRO A 44 8.30 0.78 6.69
N LEU A 45 7.12 0.26 7.03
CA LEU A 45 6.86 -0.43 8.30
C LEU A 45 7.92 -1.51 8.58
N GLU A 46 8.31 -2.27 7.55
CA GLU A 46 9.26 -3.37 7.66
C GLU A 46 10.63 -2.91 8.17
N CYS A 47 11.05 -1.70 7.78
CA CYS A 47 12.35 -1.12 8.15
C CYS A 47 12.27 -0.22 9.40
N GLY A 48 11.07 0.29 9.72
CA GLY A 48 10.88 1.32 10.75
C GLY A 48 10.38 0.83 12.10
N ARG A 49 10.08 -0.46 12.27
CA ARG A 49 9.41 -1.01 13.49
C ARG A 49 10.10 -0.68 14.80
N THR A 50 11.42 -0.53 14.79
CA THR A 50 12.25 -0.28 15.98
C THR A 50 12.58 1.20 16.19
N LEU A 51 12.19 2.08 15.29
CA LEU A 51 12.43 3.51 15.40
C LEU A 51 11.44 4.14 16.38
N SER A 52 11.87 5.19 17.08
CA SER A 52 11.07 5.82 18.13
C SER A 52 10.16 6.92 17.64
N HIS A 53 10.59 7.66 16.63
CA HIS A 53 9.94 8.91 16.18
C HIS A 53 9.36 8.82 14.76
N ALA A 54 9.93 7.96 13.90
CA ALA A 54 9.51 7.83 12.51
C ALA A 54 8.03 7.50 12.35
N ILE A 55 7.43 8.05 11.32
CA ILE A 55 6.09 7.72 10.83
C ILE A 55 6.21 6.51 9.90
N LEU A 56 5.48 5.45 10.21
CA LEU A 56 5.56 4.18 9.51
C LEU A 56 4.59 4.16 8.33
N THR A 57 5.11 3.99 7.12
CA THR A 57 4.28 3.84 5.93
C THR A 57 3.88 2.39 5.73
N VAL A 58 2.59 2.15 5.56
CA VAL A 58 2.01 0.81 5.42
C VAL A 58 1.33 0.66 4.06
N SER A 59 1.58 -0.45 3.38
CA SER A 59 0.97 -0.72 2.07
C SER A 59 -0.52 -0.99 2.19
N THR A 60 -1.29 -0.46 1.25
CA THR A 60 -2.73 -0.79 1.08
C THR A 60 -2.98 -2.01 0.19
N ALA A 61 -1.93 -2.62 -0.36
CA ALA A 61 -2.02 -3.82 -1.20
C ALA A 61 -2.11 -5.07 -0.31
N ILE A 62 -3.25 -5.27 0.34
CA ILE A 62 -3.54 -6.47 1.14
C ILE A 62 -4.32 -7.49 0.30
N SER A 63 -4.08 -8.78 0.53
CA SER A 63 -4.75 -9.89 -0.15
C SER A 63 -5.70 -10.69 0.74
N GLY A 64 -5.85 -10.28 2.00
CA GLY A 64 -6.76 -10.91 2.96
C GLY A 64 -7.06 -10.00 4.14
N GLY A 65 -8.14 -10.30 4.87
CA GLY A 65 -8.60 -9.51 6.00
C GLY A 65 -9.30 -8.22 5.61
N SER A 66 -9.35 -7.28 6.53
CA SER A 66 -9.97 -5.95 6.37
C SER A 66 -8.91 -4.85 6.38
N LEU A 67 -8.91 -3.96 5.37
CA LEU A 67 -8.01 -2.81 5.34
C LEU A 67 -8.17 -1.92 6.58
N THR A 68 -9.41 -1.68 7.00
CA THR A 68 -9.71 -0.88 8.20
C THR A 68 -9.15 -1.53 9.46
N GLU A 69 -9.37 -2.83 9.64
CA GLU A 69 -8.84 -3.57 10.80
C GLU A 69 -7.32 -3.62 10.80
N TYR A 70 -6.70 -3.81 9.63
CA TYR A 70 -5.25 -3.79 9.48
C TYR A 70 -4.67 -2.45 9.91
N ILE A 71 -5.18 -1.32 9.39
CA ILE A 71 -4.73 0.03 9.79
C ILE A 71 -4.97 0.26 11.29
N SER A 72 -6.16 -0.05 11.81
CA SER A 72 -6.50 0.15 13.22
C SER A 72 -5.60 -0.67 14.16
N SER A 73 -5.25 -1.89 13.78
CA SER A 73 -4.33 -2.73 14.56
C SER A 73 -2.93 -2.12 14.65
N LEU A 74 -2.42 -1.58 13.55
CA LEU A 74 -1.13 -0.91 13.53
C LEU A 74 -1.15 0.41 14.32
N GLN A 75 -2.24 1.16 14.25
CA GLN A 75 -2.44 2.36 15.08
C GLN A 75 -2.46 2.01 16.56
N GLY A 76 -3.05 0.87 16.94
CA GLY A 76 -3.03 0.36 18.32
C GLY A 76 -1.63 0.00 18.82
N ILE A 77 -0.76 -0.49 17.93
CA ILE A 77 0.61 -0.91 18.28
C ILE A 77 1.57 0.29 18.32
N TYR A 78 1.53 1.16 17.31
CA TYR A 78 2.54 2.21 17.10
C TYR A 78 2.03 3.62 17.44
N GLY A 79 0.73 3.80 17.65
CA GLY A 79 0.09 5.09 17.80
C GLY A 79 -0.44 5.65 16.47
N ALA A 80 -1.63 6.24 16.49
CA ALA A 80 -2.32 6.71 15.28
C ALA A 80 -1.51 7.77 14.50
N ALA A 81 -0.84 8.68 15.21
CA ALA A 81 -0.02 9.73 14.59
C ALA A 81 1.24 9.19 13.88
N ARG A 82 1.62 7.94 14.15
CA ARG A 82 2.81 7.31 13.56
C ARG A 82 2.46 6.38 12.38
N ILE A 83 1.24 6.37 11.90
CA ILE A 83 0.83 5.57 10.75
C ILE A 83 0.51 6.50 9.57
N ALA A 84 1.24 6.30 8.48
CA ALA A 84 0.93 6.81 7.16
C ALA A 84 0.63 5.65 6.21
N ALA A 85 -0.04 5.89 5.10
CA ALA A 85 -0.33 4.85 4.13
C ALA A 85 0.51 5.03 2.85
N PHE A 86 0.90 3.92 2.24
CA PHE A 86 1.39 3.86 0.88
C PHE A 86 0.29 3.25 0.01
N LEU A 87 -0.38 4.10 -0.79
CA LEU A 87 -1.46 3.70 -1.67
C LEU A 87 -0.87 2.92 -2.86
N GLN A 88 -0.82 1.62 -2.69
CA GLN A 88 -0.27 0.70 -3.67
C GLN A 88 -1.40 -0.14 -4.27
N PRO A 89 -1.60 -0.13 -5.58
CA PRO A 89 -2.59 -0.99 -6.22
C PRO A 89 -2.18 -2.46 -6.14
N VAL A 90 -3.15 -3.33 -5.87
CA VAL A 90 -3.00 -4.77 -6.05
C VAL A 90 -3.47 -5.15 -7.45
N SER A 91 -2.77 -6.08 -8.09
CA SER A 91 -3.22 -6.75 -9.32
C SER A 91 -2.54 -8.10 -9.42
N GLN A 92 -3.19 -9.15 -8.92
CA GLN A 92 -2.61 -10.49 -8.77
C GLN A 92 -3.62 -11.58 -9.12
N ASP A 93 -3.14 -12.64 -9.75
CA ASP A 93 -3.87 -13.87 -10.02
C ASP A 93 -3.36 -15.00 -9.10
N PHE A 94 -4.25 -15.54 -8.29
CA PHE A 94 -3.97 -16.64 -7.37
C PHE A 94 -4.57 -17.93 -7.90
N THR A 95 -3.76 -18.95 -8.04
CA THR A 95 -4.22 -20.31 -8.27
C THR A 95 -4.80 -20.88 -6.97
N LEU A 96 -5.94 -21.55 -7.02
CA LEU A 96 -6.59 -22.12 -5.83
C LEU A 96 -6.50 -23.66 -5.80
N PRO A 97 -6.07 -24.26 -4.67
CA PRO A 97 -5.56 -23.61 -3.47
C PRO A 97 -4.22 -22.91 -3.73
N SER A 98 -4.02 -21.72 -3.15
CA SER A 98 -2.79 -20.97 -3.38
C SER A 98 -1.63 -21.60 -2.59
N PRO A 99 -0.52 -21.98 -3.26
CA PRO A 99 0.65 -22.54 -2.58
C PRO A 99 1.50 -21.46 -1.87
N THR A 100 1.28 -20.20 -2.20
CA THR A 100 2.01 -19.05 -1.65
C THR A 100 1.06 -17.93 -1.27
N PRO A 101 1.43 -17.04 -0.35
CA PRO A 101 0.62 -15.88 0.02
C PRO A 101 0.51 -14.85 -1.11
N ASN A 102 1.40 -14.90 -2.10
CA ASN A 102 1.43 -13.97 -3.21
C ASN A 102 0.94 -14.64 -4.49
N GLY A 103 0.07 -13.97 -5.23
CA GLY A 103 -0.33 -14.35 -6.57
C GLY A 103 0.70 -13.95 -7.63
N VAL A 104 0.43 -14.30 -8.87
CA VAL A 104 1.19 -13.83 -10.03
C VAL A 104 0.72 -12.44 -10.41
N SER A 105 1.67 -11.50 -10.58
CA SER A 105 1.37 -10.14 -10.98
C SER A 105 0.67 -10.10 -12.35
N LEU A 106 -0.40 -9.30 -12.47
CA LEU A 106 -1.22 -9.22 -13.66
C LEU A 106 -1.31 -7.78 -14.16
N SER A 107 -0.86 -7.53 -15.39
CA SER A 107 -1.00 -6.19 -15.98
C SER A 107 -2.48 -5.85 -16.24
N ALA A 108 -2.81 -4.56 -16.32
CA ALA A 108 -4.17 -4.11 -16.64
C ALA A 108 -4.67 -4.66 -17.99
N ALA A 109 -3.79 -4.74 -18.99
CA ALA A 109 -4.10 -5.31 -20.30
C ALA A 109 -4.38 -6.82 -20.21
N ALA A 110 -3.54 -7.57 -19.48
CA ALA A 110 -3.73 -9.01 -19.29
C ALA A 110 -5.03 -9.30 -18.51
N ARG A 111 -5.33 -8.51 -17.47
CA ARG A 111 -6.59 -8.59 -16.73
C ARG A 111 -7.81 -8.34 -17.61
N ALA A 112 -7.77 -7.29 -18.44
CA ALA A 112 -8.86 -6.98 -19.36
C ALA A 112 -9.09 -8.11 -20.39
N ALA A 113 -8.01 -8.68 -20.93
CA ALA A 113 -8.07 -9.82 -21.84
C ALA A 113 -8.69 -11.05 -21.16
N LEU A 114 -8.26 -11.32 -19.91
CA LEU A 114 -8.77 -12.46 -19.12
C LEU A 114 -10.27 -12.32 -18.83
N LEU A 115 -10.73 -11.14 -18.44
CA LEU A 115 -12.16 -10.86 -18.25
C LEU A 115 -12.96 -11.07 -19.54
N ALA A 116 -12.46 -10.57 -20.67
CA ALA A 116 -13.12 -10.78 -21.97
C ALA A 116 -13.17 -12.26 -22.38
N GLN A 117 -12.10 -13.01 -22.14
CA GLN A 117 -11.99 -14.43 -22.48
C GLN A 117 -12.89 -15.30 -21.61
N THR A 118 -12.96 -15.04 -20.31
CA THR A 118 -13.68 -15.88 -19.35
C THR A 118 -15.14 -15.48 -19.16
N GLY A 119 -15.52 -14.26 -19.55
CA GLY A 119 -16.85 -13.70 -19.27
C GLY A 119 -17.12 -13.50 -17.76
N ALA A 120 -16.09 -13.57 -16.93
CA ALA A 120 -16.22 -13.42 -15.49
C ALA A 120 -16.73 -12.04 -15.11
N GLN A 121 -17.55 -11.97 -14.06
CA GLN A 121 -18.05 -10.69 -13.54
C GLN A 121 -17.23 -10.25 -12.33
N PRO A 122 -16.71 -9.02 -12.31
CA PRO A 122 -16.01 -8.48 -11.16
C PRO A 122 -16.97 -8.18 -10.01
N PHE A 123 -16.52 -8.47 -8.79
CA PHE A 123 -17.17 -8.11 -7.54
C PHE A 123 -16.29 -7.17 -6.73
N PHE A 124 -16.89 -6.30 -5.94
CA PHE A 124 -16.18 -5.42 -5.02
C PHE A 124 -16.18 -6.04 -3.60
N SER A 125 -15.00 -6.23 -3.04
CA SER A 125 -14.83 -6.58 -1.63
C SER A 125 -14.73 -5.30 -0.79
N ARG A 126 -15.67 -5.11 0.13
CA ARG A 126 -15.64 -3.97 1.07
C ARG A 126 -14.50 -4.09 2.08
N GLU A 127 -14.15 -5.31 2.44
CA GLU A 127 -13.09 -5.59 3.42
C GLU A 127 -11.71 -5.27 2.85
N LEU A 128 -11.40 -5.80 1.67
CA LEU A 128 -10.14 -5.54 0.97
C LEU A 128 -10.11 -4.16 0.29
N CYS A 129 -11.29 -3.56 0.10
CA CYS A 129 -11.47 -2.35 -0.70
C CYS A 129 -10.87 -2.49 -2.11
N ALA A 130 -11.08 -3.64 -2.73
CA ALA A 130 -10.53 -4.04 -4.02
C ALA A 130 -11.57 -4.83 -4.82
N LYS A 131 -11.39 -4.93 -6.13
CA LYS A 131 -12.21 -5.78 -7.00
C LYS A 131 -11.60 -7.17 -7.13
N TYR A 132 -12.46 -8.17 -7.30
CA TYR A 132 -12.04 -9.52 -7.58
C TYR A 132 -13.00 -10.22 -8.55
N PHE A 133 -12.48 -11.25 -9.21
CA PHE A 133 -13.28 -12.24 -9.93
C PHE A 133 -12.62 -13.60 -9.86
N THR A 134 -13.38 -14.65 -10.16
CA THR A 134 -12.89 -16.03 -10.21
C THR A 134 -13.12 -16.62 -11.59
N TYR A 135 -12.26 -17.53 -12.00
CA TYR A 135 -12.40 -18.28 -13.24
C TYR A 135 -11.78 -19.68 -13.12
N MET A 136 -12.11 -20.55 -14.08
CA MET A 136 -11.45 -21.83 -14.28
C MET A 136 -10.56 -21.73 -15.52
N ASN A 137 -9.31 -22.18 -15.43
CA ASN A 137 -8.44 -22.28 -16.59
C ASN A 137 -8.75 -23.53 -17.44
N ALA A 138 -8.08 -23.71 -18.57
CA ALA A 138 -8.28 -24.84 -19.47
C ALA A 138 -7.98 -26.21 -18.83
N ASP A 139 -7.12 -26.23 -17.80
CA ASP A 139 -6.73 -27.43 -17.06
C ASP A 139 -7.71 -27.76 -15.91
N GLY A 140 -8.80 -26.99 -15.78
CA GLY A 140 -9.79 -27.18 -14.72
C GLY A 140 -9.34 -26.66 -13.35
N GLN A 141 -8.31 -25.81 -13.30
CA GLN A 141 -7.81 -25.21 -12.07
C GLN A 141 -8.54 -23.91 -11.78
N ALA A 142 -8.98 -23.75 -10.54
CA ALA A 142 -9.65 -22.53 -10.10
C ALA A 142 -8.65 -21.39 -9.84
N HIS A 143 -9.03 -20.19 -10.24
CA HIS A 143 -8.26 -18.97 -10.06
C HIS A 143 -9.08 -17.88 -9.37
N PHE A 144 -8.39 -17.04 -8.60
CA PHE A 144 -8.92 -15.86 -7.95
C PHE A 144 -8.06 -14.65 -8.33
N VAL A 145 -8.65 -13.70 -9.02
CA VAL A 145 -7.96 -12.45 -9.41
C VAL A 145 -8.40 -11.34 -8.50
N LEU A 146 -7.45 -10.71 -7.81
CA LEU A 146 -7.64 -9.53 -6.97
C LEU A 146 -6.98 -8.33 -7.62
N TYR A 147 -7.70 -7.20 -7.73
CA TYR A 147 -7.15 -6.02 -8.38
C TYR A 147 -7.77 -4.71 -7.93
N ASP A 148 -7.00 -3.64 -8.11
CA ASP A 148 -7.45 -2.27 -7.96
C ASP A 148 -7.69 -1.60 -9.33
N ASP A 149 -8.53 -0.58 -9.30
CA ASP A 149 -8.70 0.44 -10.32
C ASP A 149 -8.92 1.81 -9.65
N ASP A 150 -9.09 2.87 -10.45
CA ASP A 150 -9.26 4.23 -9.91
C ASP A 150 -10.39 4.31 -8.87
N SER A 151 -11.49 3.57 -9.08
CA SER A 151 -12.64 3.56 -8.16
C SER A 151 -12.32 2.91 -6.80
N THR A 152 -11.55 1.83 -6.81
CA THR A 152 -11.12 1.15 -5.56
C THR A 152 -10.03 1.93 -4.85
N LEU A 153 -9.12 2.55 -5.58
CA LEU A 153 -8.10 3.44 -4.98
C LEU A 153 -8.75 4.67 -4.32
N ALA A 154 -9.76 5.27 -4.95
CA ALA A 154 -10.55 6.33 -4.32
C ALA A 154 -11.28 5.84 -3.05
N ALA A 155 -11.85 4.64 -3.08
CA ALA A 155 -12.47 4.04 -1.91
C ALA A 155 -11.46 3.73 -0.79
N LYS A 156 -10.25 3.27 -1.12
CA LYS A 156 -9.16 3.10 -0.15
C LYS A 156 -8.80 4.42 0.51
N LEU A 157 -8.66 5.51 -0.25
CA LEU A 157 -8.40 6.85 0.31
C LEU A 157 -9.49 7.27 1.29
N ALA A 158 -10.78 7.04 0.95
CA ALA A 158 -11.88 7.34 1.85
C ALA A 158 -11.83 6.50 3.14
N GLN A 159 -11.49 5.21 3.06
CA GLN A 159 -11.32 4.36 4.23
C GLN A 159 -10.14 4.82 5.10
N LEU A 160 -8.99 5.15 4.50
CA LEU A 160 -7.82 5.66 5.21
C LEU A 160 -8.15 6.96 5.96
N ALA A 161 -8.86 7.88 5.31
CA ALA A 161 -9.34 9.11 5.94
C ALA A 161 -10.29 8.80 7.11
N GLY A 162 -11.20 7.83 6.95
CA GLY A 162 -12.08 7.33 8.01
C GLY A 162 -11.34 6.73 9.22
N CYS A 163 -10.16 6.14 8.99
CA CYS A 163 -9.26 5.66 10.04
C CYS A 163 -8.39 6.78 10.65
N GLY A 164 -8.51 8.04 10.18
CA GLY A 164 -7.71 9.16 10.67
C GLY A 164 -6.27 9.18 10.14
N VAL A 165 -5.95 8.44 9.06
CA VAL A 165 -4.65 8.51 8.40
C VAL A 165 -4.54 9.85 7.67
N GLN A 166 -3.55 10.66 8.05
CA GLN A 166 -3.39 12.02 7.54
C GLN A 166 -2.46 12.09 6.31
N ASN A 167 -1.48 11.19 6.23
CA ASN A 167 -0.47 11.20 5.18
C ASN A 167 -0.59 9.94 4.33
N VAL A 168 -0.76 10.14 3.02
CA VAL A 168 -0.83 9.06 2.04
C VAL A 168 0.17 9.33 0.92
N PHE A 169 1.04 8.36 0.67
CA PHE A 169 1.99 8.36 -0.44
C PHE A 169 1.50 7.46 -1.55
N ALA A 170 1.81 7.80 -2.77
CA ALA A 170 1.52 6.97 -3.94
C ALA A 170 2.57 7.22 -5.03
N LEU A 171 2.85 6.22 -5.84
CA LEU A 171 3.58 6.44 -7.07
C LEU A 171 2.70 7.18 -8.07
N PHE A 172 3.24 8.20 -8.73
CA PHE A 172 2.48 9.01 -9.68
C PHE A 172 1.75 8.19 -10.76
N PRO A 173 2.36 7.18 -11.40
CA PRO A 173 1.67 6.37 -12.39
C PRO A 173 0.42 5.67 -11.84
N ASP A 174 0.48 5.19 -10.58
CA ASP A 174 -0.63 4.48 -9.94
C ASP A 174 -1.77 5.41 -9.50
N ALA A 175 -1.43 6.65 -9.15
CA ALA A 175 -2.39 7.66 -8.70
C ALA A 175 -2.87 8.61 -9.79
N ALA A 176 -2.36 8.50 -11.02
CA ALA A 176 -2.65 9.45 -12.11
C ALA A 176 -4.15 9.59 -12.43
N GLY A 177 -4.91 8.50 -12.28
CA GLY A 177 -6.37 8.50 -12.45
C GLY A 177 -7.11 9.33 -11.40
N LEU A 178 -6.60 9.35 -10.16
CA LEU A 178 -7.19 10.07 -9.03
C LEU A 178 -6.96 11.60 -9.12
N LEU A 179 -5.90 12.01 -9.83
CA LEU A 179 -5.49 13.41 -9.94
C LEU A 179 -6.16 14.12 -11.14
N LYS A 180 -6.91 13.40 -11.97
CA LYS A 180 -7.67 14.01 -13.05
C LYS A 180 -8.86 14.77 -12.48
N PRO A 181 -9.13 16.02 -12.94
CA PRO A 181 -10.36 16.70 -12.58
C PRO A 181 -11.56 15.81 -12.93
N GLN A 182 -12.46 15.61 -11.99
CA GLN A 182 -13.74 14.98 -12.31
C GLN A 182 -14.51 15.95 -13.20
N ALA A 183 -14.81 15.52 -14.44
CA ALA A 183 -15.54 16.31 -15.43
C ALA A 183 -17.02 16.48 -15.02
#